data_270021544a58d5cfb060b107db844792
#
_entry.id   270021544a58d5cfb060b107db844792
#
_cell.length_a   1.000
_cell.length_b   1.000
_cell.length_c   1.000
_cell.angle_alpha   90.00
_cell.angle_beta   90.00
_cell.angle_gamma   90.00
#
_symmetry.space_group_name_H-M   'P 1'
#
loop_
_entity.id
_entity.type
_entity.pdbx_description
1 polymer ?
#
loop_
_entity_poly.entity_id
_entity_poly.type
_entity_poly.pdbx_seq_one_letter_code
_entity_poly.pdbx_strand_id
1 'polypeptide(L)'
;MDSRFTLDFDTVTPLVLRDIEEFLRNEYTFCDQYPEIYEAVPESRKPQPRGQNTINGILTKLRTFFIWANDVGKTTNNPFRNYPVEECIYGTPYYITIDERNKIYHTNLTRHPQLAIQRDVFVFQCLIGCRVGDLYKLTRDNLINGAVEYIPRKTKDGHPVTVRVPLNSIAREILDRYADY
;
A
#
# COMPACT_ATOMS: atom_id res chain seq x y z
N MET A 1 -30.66 12.90 -1.08
CA MET A 1 -29.83 13.36 0.06
C MET A 1 -30.39 14.71 0.52
N ASP A 2 -30.68 14.88 1.80
CA ASP A 2 -31.12 16.21 2.26
C ASP A 2 -29.93 17.16 2.17
N SER A 3 -30.04 18.19 1.30
CA SER A 3 -29.00 19.19 1.07
C SER A 3 -28.67 20.07 2.30
N ARG A 4 -29.39 19.85 3.40
CA ARG A 4 -29.25 20.54 4.68
C ARG A 4 -28.56 19.70 5.75
N PHE A 5 -28.17 18.46 5.45
CA PHE A 5 -27.44 17.65 6.41
C PHE A 5 -26.01 18.19 6.55
N THR A 6 -25.72 18.71 7.73
CA THR A 6 -24.37 19.18 8.10
C THR A 6 -23.86 18.29 9.22
N LEU A 7 -22.65 17.78 9.06
CA LEU A 7 -21.98 16.97 10.08
C LEU A 7 -20.98 17.87 10.82
N ASP A 8 -21.36 18.34 12.00
CA ASP A 8 -20.48 19.13 12.86
C ASP A 8 -19.78 18.22 13.88
N PHE A 9 -18.64 18.66 14.40
CA PHE A 9 -17.89 17.92 15.43
C PHE A 9 -18.78 17.48 16.61
N ASP A 10 -19.65 18.37 17.07
CA ASP A 10 -20.46 18.14 18.27
C ASP A 10 -21.68 17.23 18.00
N THR A 11 -22.03 17.01 16.73
CA THR A 11 -23.15 16.13 16.33
C THR A 11 -22.73 14.70 16.04
N VAL A 12 -21.42 14.44 15.93
CA VAL A 12 -20.91 13.09 15.71
C VAL A 12 -21.05 12.28 17.01
N THR A 13 -21.89 11.26 16.98
CA THR A 13 -22.12 10.33 18.10
C THR A 13 -21.56 8.95 17.74
N PRO A 14 -21.45 8.01 18.70
CA PRO A 14 -21.12 6.62 18.40
C PRO A 14 -22.10 5.96 17.40
N LEU A 15 -23.35 6.42 17.34
CA LEU A 15 -24.33 5.94 16.35
C LEU A 15 -23.94 6.39 14.95
N VAL A 16 -23.58 7.67 14.78
CA VAL A 16 -23.07 8.19 13.50
C VAL A 16 -21.80 7.45 13.05
N LEU A 17 -20.93 7.06 13.98
CA LEU A 17 -19.75 6.24 13.64
C LEU A 17 -20.14 4.86 13.11
N ARG A 18 -21.20 4.24 13.65
CA ARG A 18 -21.73 2.98 13.12
C ARG A 18 -22.30 3.15 11.71
N ASP A 19 -23.04 4.22 11.49
CA ASP A 19 -23.60 4.54 10.17
C ASP A 19 -22.48 4.77 9.14
N ILE A 20 -21.40 5.45 9.54
CA ILE A 20 -20.18 5.61 8.70
C ILE A 20 -19.55 4.25 8.42
N GLU A 21 -19.39 3.40 9.41
CA GLU A 21 -18.82 2.06 9.22
C GLU A 21 -19.66 1.23 8.26
N GLU A 22 -20.99 1.22 8.45
CA GLU A 22 -21.92 0.52 7.57
C GLU A 22 -21.90 1.06 6.15
N PHE A 23 -21.86 2.38 5.99
CA PHE A 23 -21.66 3.00 4.68
C PHE A 23 -20.34 2.56 4.03
N LEU A 24 -19.21 2.63 4.75
CA LEU A 24 -17.91 2.22 4.22
C LEU A 24 -17.91 0.75 3.76
N ARG A 25 -18.64 -0.10 4.46
CA ARG A 25 -18.78 -1.52 4.15
C ARG A 25 -19.59 -1.77 2.87
N ASN A 26 -20.61 -0.95 2.64
CA ASN A 26 -21.58 -1.12 1.58
C ASN A 26 -21.48 -0.06 0.45
N GLU A 27 -20.52 0.86 0.49
CA GLU A 27 -20.42 1.97 -0.45
C GLU A 27 -20.45 1.53 -1.92
N TYR A 28 -19.87 0.38 -2.23
CA TYR A 28 -19.86 -0.17 -3.59
C TYR A 28 -21.27 -0.42 -4.17
N THR A 29 -22.29 -0.58 -3.31
CA THR A 29 -23.68 -0.75 -3.73
C THR A 29 -24.37 0.57 -4.05
N PHE A 30 -23.86 1.69 -3.55
CA PHE A 30 -24.43 3.01 -3.74
C PHE A 30 -23.97 3.72 -5.02
N CYS A 31 -22.86 3.27 -5.62
CA CYS A 31 -22.33 3.89 -6.84
C CYS A 31 -23.31 3.91 -8.01
N ASP A 32 -24.05 2.81 -8.17
CA ASP A 32 -25.01 2.66 -9.25
C ASP A 32 -26.37 3.32 -8.90
N GLN A 33 -26.59 3.61 -7.61
CA GLN A 33 -27.80 4.25 -7.08
C GLN A 33 -27.71 5.79 -7.10
N TYR A 34 -26.49 6.33 -6.95
CA TYR A 34 -26.22 7.76 -6.84
C TYR A 34 -25.00 8.14 -7.71
N PRO A 35 -25.06 7.91 -9.03
CA PRO A 35 -23.92 8.11 -9.92
C PRO A 35 -23.40 9.56 -9.89
N GLU A 36 -24.28 10.55 -9.72
CA GLU A 36 -23.95 11.97 -9.70
C GLU A 36 -22.96 12.34 -8.58
N ILE A 37 -22.95 11.59 -7.45
CA ILE A 37 -22.02 11.83 -6.35
C ILE A 37 -20.62 11.40 -6.74
N TYR A 38 -20.50 10.30 -7.46
CA TYR A 38 -19.20 9.70 -7.85
C TYR A 38 -18.64 10.34 -9.12
N GLU A 39 -19.50 10.83 -10.02
CA GLU A 39 -19.09 11.59 -11.20
C GLU A 39 -18.50 12.96 -10.84
N ALA A 40 -18.91 13.56 -9.71
CA ALA A 40 -18.36 14.81 -9.21
C ALA A 40 -16.88 14.70 -8.80
N VAL A 41 -16.35 13.47 -8.63
CA VAL A 41 -14.96 13.20 -8.26
C VAL A 41 -14.34 12.24 -9.28
N PRO A 42 -14.03 12.72 -10.50
CA PRO A 42 -13.62 11.88 -11.63
C PRO A 42 -12.33 11.08 -11.39
N GLU A 43 -11.50 11.53 -10.44
CA GLU A 43 -10.26 10.85 -10.06
C GLU A 43 -10.50 9.67 -9.09
N SER A 44 -11.70 9.57 -8.53
CA SER A 44 -12.02 8.46 -7.64
C SER A 44 -12.24 7.18 -8.44
N ARG A 45 -11.64 6.10 -7.97
CA ARG A 45 -11.94 4.77 -8.51
C ARG A 45 -13.34 4.36 -8.06
N LYS A 46 -14.08 3.63 -8.94
CA LYS A 46 -15.35 3.01 -8.53
C LYS A 46 -15.13 2.23 -7.22
N PRO A 47 -15.88 2.52 -6.16
CA PRO A 47 -15.77 1.83 -4.89
C PRO A 47 -15.88 0.31 -5.05
N GLN A 48 -15.04 -0.41 -4.33
CA GLN A 48 -15.03 -1.87 -4.26
C GLN A 48 -15.36 -2.31 -2.83
N PRO A 49 -15.84 -3.54 -2.59
CA PRO A 49 -16.01 -4.06 -1.24
C PRO A 49 -14.72 -3.88 -0.41
N ARG A 50 -14.85 -3.24 0.75
CA ARG A 50 -13.70 -3.03 1.65
C ARG A 50 -13.57 -4.16 2.64
N GLY A 51 -12.35 -4.68 2.80
CA GLY A 51 -12.02 -5.58 3.90
C GLY A 51 -11.98 -4.84 5.24
N GLN A 52 -12.17 -5.60 6.35
CA GLN A 52 -12.24 -5.06 7.71
C GLN A 52 -11.04 -4.18 8.06
N ASN A 53 -9.82 -4.58 7.71
CA ASN A 53 -8.61 -3.79 7.98
C ASN A 53 -8.63 -2.40 7.31
N THR A 54 -9.22 -2.29 6.12
CA THR A 54 -9.37 -1.00 5.44
C THR A 54 -10.34 -0.10 6.19
N ILE A 55 -11.46 -0.64 6.64
CA ILE A 55 -12.47 0.08 7.43
C ILE A 55 -11.86 0.53 8.76
N ASN A 56 -11.20 -0.38 9.49
CA ASN A 56 -10.51 -0.06 10.75
C ASN A 56 -9.43 1.02 10.57
N GLY A 57 -8.70 0.99 9.44
CA GLY A 57 -7.72 2.01 9.09
C GLY A 57 -8.34 3.39 8.86
N ILE A 58 -9.53 3.47 8.23
CA ILE A 58 -10.26 4.73 8.02
C ILE A 58 -10.78 5.25 9.36
N LEU A 59 -11.43 4.40 10.17
CA LEU A 59 -11.93 4.77 11.49
C LEU A 59 -10.82 5.21 12.44
N THR A 60 -9.63 4.59 12.37
CA THR A 60 -8.45 5.00 13.13
C THR A 60 -8.00 6.41 12.74
N LYS A 61 -8.01 6.75 11.47
CA LYS A 61 -7.68 8.12 11.00
C LYS A 61 -8.71 9.13 11.50
N LEU A 62 -9.99 8.78 11.43
CA LEU A 62 -11.06 9.62 11.95
C LEU A 62 -10.94 9.82 13.46
N ARG A 63 -10.61 8.77 14.22
CA ARG A 63 -10.31 8.88 15.66
C ARG A 63 -9.14 9.83 15.93
N THR A 64 -8.05 9.69 15.18
CA THR A 64 -6.89 10.57 15.32
C THR A 64 -7.25 12.03 15.04
N PHE A 65 -8.11 12.27 14.04
CA PHE A 65 -8.62 13.60 13.74
C PHE A 65 -9.44 14.20 14.89
N PHE A 66 -10.32 13.42 15.53
CA PHE A 66 -11.07 13.90 16.71
C PHE A 66 -10.17 14.15 17.92
N ILE A 67 -9.14 13.33 18.14
CA ILE A 67 -8.13 13.60 19.19
C ILE A 67 -7.47 14.94 18.93
N TRP A 68 -6.97 15.17 17.72
CA TRP A 68 -6.38 16.45 17.34
C TRP A 68 -7.36 17.63 17.52
N ALA A 69 -8.62 17.47 17.07
CA ALA A 69 -9.62 18.53 17.21
C ALA A 69 -9.91 18.91 18.67
N ASN A 70 -9.87 17.93 19.57
CA ASN A 70 -9.96 18.17 21.01
C ASN A 70 -8.71 18.91 21.53
N ASP A 71 -7.51 18.45 21.15
CA ASP A 71 -6.23 19.02 21.62
C ASP A 71 -6.10 20.50 21.21
N VAL A 72 -6.60 20.87 20.03
CA VAL A 72 -6.58 22.27 19.55
C VAL A 72 -7.84 23.08 19.94
N GLY A 73 -8.72 22.51 20.77
CA GLY A 73 -9.90 23.20 21.29
C GLY A 73 -11.01 23.49 20.26
N LYS A 74 -11.08 22.71 19.16
CA LYS A 74 -12.13 22.84 18.15
C LYS A 74 -13.44 22.21 18.61
N THR A 75 -13.40 21.22 19.48
CA THR A 75 -14.54 20.54 20.08
C THR A 75 -14.13 19.91 21.41
N THR A 76 -15.11 19.65 22.28
CA THR A 76 -14.96 18.81 23.47
C THR A 76 -15.54 17.41 23.28
N ASN A 77 -16.18 17.16 22.12
CA ASN A 77 -16.78 15.89 21.79
C ASN A 77 -15.69 14.85 21.42
N ASN A 78 -15.80 13.66 22.01
CA ASN A 78 -14.99 12.50 21.63
C ASN A 78 -15.90 11.29 21.40
N PRO A 79 -16.42 11.12 20.17
CA PRO A 79 -17.34 10.06 19.85
C PRO A 79 -16.72 8.66 19.94
N PHE A 80 -15.39 8.57 19.90
CA PHE A 80 -14.64 7.31 19.99
C PHE A 80 -14.43 6.83 21.44
N ARG A 81 -14.83 7.61 22.45
CA ARG A 81 -14.68 7.20 23.87
C ARG A 81 -15.41 5.89 24.15
N ASN A 82 -16.58 5.70 23.56
CA ASN A 82 -17.44 4.51 23.71
C ASN A 82 -17.60 3.74 22.38
N TYR A 83 -16.68 3.96 21.44
CA TYR A 83 -16.66 3.28 20.15
C TYR A 83 -15.26 2.72 19.89
N PRO A 84 -15.00 1.47 20.29
CA PRO A 84 -13.72 0.85 20.07
C PRO A 84 -13.53 0.58 18.58
N VAL A 85 -12.39 1.02 18.03
CA VAL A 85 -11.97 0.60 16.69
C VAL A 85 -11.15 -0.67 16.84
N GLU A 86 -11.57 -1.72 16.15
CA GLU A 86 -10.90 -3.01 16.18
C GLU A 86 -9.47 -2.90 15.61
N GLU A 87 -8.57 -3.71 16.13
CA GLU A 87 -7.22 -3.81 15.59
C GLU A 87 -7.22 -4.50 14.22
N CYS A 88 -6.28 -4.10 13.37
CA CYS A 88 -6.10 -4.75 12.08
C CYS A 88 -5.54 -6.16 12.28
N ILE A 89 -6.20 -7.15 11.70
CA ILE A 89 -5.73 -8.54 11.71
C ILE A 89 -4.95 -8.78 10.41
N TYR A 90 -3.68 -9.06 10.55
CA TYR A 90 -2.82 -9.42 9.43
C TYR A 90 -2.62 -10.93 9.43
N GLY A 91 -2.88 -11.55 8.28
CA GLY A 91 -2.56 -12.96 8.08
C GLY A 91 -1.06 -13.24 8.10
N THR A 92 -0.68 -14.50 8.18
CA THR A 92 0.72 -14.91 8.04
C THR A 92 1.20 -14.54 6.63
N PRO A 93 2.28 -13.77 6.50
CA PRO A 93 2.80 -13.42 5.17
C PRO A 93 3.30 -14.67 4.46
N TYR A 94 2.99 -14.79 3.18
CA TYR A 94 3.61 -15.80 2.32
C TYR A 94 5.05 -15.37 2.03
N TYR A 95 5.97 -16.29 2.18
CA TYR A 95 7.37 -16.10 1.83
C TYR A 95 7.91 -17.36 1.14
N ILE A 96 8.96 -17.20 0.38
CA ILE A 96 9.71 -18.31 -0.20
C ILE A 96 11.04 -18.47 0.55
N THR A 97 11.47 -19.70 0.68
CA THR A 97 12.78 -20.02 1.26
C THR A 97 13.90 -19.74 0.24
N ILE A 98 15.13 -19.74 0.71
CA ILE A 98 16.32 -19.63 -0.16
C ILE A 98 16.37 -20.76 -1.17
N ASP A 99 16.02 -21.97 -0.75
CA ASP A 99 16.03 -23.16 -1.62
C ASP A 99 14.96 -23.07 -2.72
N GLU A 100 13.76 -22.60 -2.37
CA GLU A 100 12.71 -22.36 -3.35
C GLU A 100 13.08 -21.27 -4.35
N ARG A 101 13.69 -20.16 -3.89
CA ARG A 101 14.21 -19.11 -4.78
C ARG A 101 15.29 -19.69 -5.71
N ASN A 102 16.22 -20.48 -5.20
CA ASN A 102 17.27 -21.11 -6.00
C ASN A 102 16.68 -22.10 -7.01
N LYS A 103 15.67 -22.88 -6.63
CA LYS A 103 14.95 -23.77 -7.53
C LYS A 103 14.28 -22.98 -8.68
N ILE A 104 13.64 -21.85 -8.36
CA ILE A 104 13.06 -20.95 -9.35
C ILE A 104 14.17 -20.45 -10.31
N TYR A 105 15.29 -19.99 -9.77
CA TYR A 105 16.41 -19.46 -10.57
C TYR A 105 16.96 -20.48 -11.56
N HIS A 106 17.14 -21.74 -11.14
CA HIS A 106 17.69 -22.81 -11.95
C HIS A 106 16.65 -23.51 -12.87
N THR A 107 15.38 -23.09 -12.83
CA THR A 107 14.36 -23.69 -13.69
C THR A 107 14.66 -23.39 -15.16
N ASN A 108 14.70 -24.44 -16.00
CA ASN A 108 14.90 -24.26 -17.43
C ASN A 108 13.64 -23.71 -18.10
N LEU A 109 13.73 -22.49 -18.61
CA LEU A 109 12.67 -21.76 -19.29
C LEU A 109 13.01 -21.41 -20.74
N THR A 110 13.89 -22.16 -21.38
CA THR A 110 14.37 -21.93 -22.76
C THR A 110 13.19 -21.84 -23.76
N ARG A 111 12.11 -22.60 -23.51
CA ARG A 111 10.91 -22.58 -24.35
C ARG A 111 9.93 -21.45 -24.02
N HIS A 112 10.21 -20.65 -22.98
CA HIS A 112 9.35 -19.61 -22.47
C HIS A 112 10.15 -18.34 -22.13
N PRO A 113 10.68 -17.62 -23.15
CA PRO A 113 11.63 -16.52 -22.93
C PRO A 113 11.04 -15.38 -22.07
N GLN A 114 9.74 -15.07 -22.23
CA GLN A 114 9.08 -14.07 -21.41
C GLN A 114 9.03 -14.47 -19.92
N LEU A 115 8.78 -15.76 -19.66
CA LEU A 115 8.77 -16.27 -18.29
C LEU A 115 10.19 -16.32 -17.70
N ALA A 116 11.21 -16.53 -18.53
CA ALA A 116 12.60 -16.44 -18.10
C ALA A 116 12.96 -15.03 -17.63
N ILE A 117 12.52 -13.99 -18.33
CA ILE A 117 12.70 -12.59 -17.91
C ILE A 117 11.98 -12.32 -16.58
N GLN A 118 10.73 -12.75 -16.44
CA GLN A 118 9.96 -12.59 -15.19
C GLN A 118 10.64 -13.29 -14.02
N ARG A 119 11.15 -14.52 -14.22
CA ARG A 119 11.94 -15.24 -13.23
C ARG A 119 13.16 -14.44 -12.78
N ASP A 120 13.93 -13.91 -13.74
CA ASP A 120 15.17 -13.19 -13.44
C ASP A 120 14.88 -11.88 -12.69
N VAL A 121 13.86 -11.13 -13.09
CA VAL A 121 13.39 -9.94 -12.38
C VAL A 121 12.96 -10.27 -10.95
N PHE A 122 12.18 -11.35 -10.77
CA PHE A 122 11.72 -11.78 -9.45
C PHE A 122 12.88 -12.19 -8.54
N VAL A 123 13.80 -13.02 -9.07
CA VAL A 123 14.99 -13.47 -8.31
C VAL A 123 15.87 -12.29 -7.97
N PHE A 124 16.10 -11.36 -8.89
CA PHE A 124 16.87 -10.15 -8.64
C PHE A 124 16.23 -9.32 -7.53
N GLN A 125 14.92 -9.12 -7.57
CA GLN A 125 14.19 -8.43 -6.49
C GLN A 125 14.36 -9.10 -5.13
N CYS A 126 14.30 -10.43 -5.07
CA CYS A 126 14.56 -11.18 -3.84
C CYS A 126 15.98 -10.95 -3.30
N LEU A 127 16.98 -10.85 -4.20
CA LEU A 127 18.38 -10.68 -3.83
C LEU A 127 18.70 -9.28 -3.30
N ILE A 128 18.07 -8.24 -3.85
CA ILE A 128 18.27 -6.86 -3.40
C ILE A 128 17.28 -6.40 -2.34
N GLY A 129 16.18 -7.14 -2.10
CA GLY A 129 15.22 -6.88 -1.04
C GLY A 129 14.42 -5.57 -1.22
N CYS A 130 14.33 -5.04 -2.44
CA CYS A 130 13.60 -3.80 -2.70
C CYS A 130 12.10 -4.02 -2.89
N ARG A 131 11.30 -2.96 -2.65
CA ARG A 131 9.88 -2.98 -3.01
C ARG A 131 9.71 -2.97 -4.52
N VAL A 132 8.63 -3.58 -5.03
CA VAL A 132 8.33 -3.62 -6.46
C VAL A 132 8.30 -2.23 -7.09
N GLY A 133 7.74 -1.22 -6.41
CA GLY A 133 7.71 0.16 -6.89
C GLY A 133 9.07 0.87 -6.91
N ASP A 134 10.04 0.39 -6.13
CA ASP A 134 11.42 0.86 -6.18
C ASP A 134 12.19 0.11 -7.30
N LEU A 135 11.98 -1.20 -7.45
CA LEU A 135 12.57 -2.02 -8.51
C LEU A 135 12.33 -1.42 -9.90
N TYR A 136 11.08 -1.07 -10.23
CA TYR A 136 10.73 -0.49 -11.53
C TYR A 136 11.33 0.91 -11.80
N LYS A 137 11.98 1.51 -10.82
CA LYS A 137 12.66 2.79 -10.96
C LYS A 137 14.17 2.68 -11.02
N LEU A 138 14.71 1.49 -10.81
CA LEU A 138 16.15 1.27 -10.92
C LEU A 138 16.58 1.42 -12.37
N THR A 139 17.66 2.13 -12.53
CA THR A 139 18.38 2.33 -13.80
C THR A 139 19.82 1.87 -13.63
N ARG A 140 20.60 1.91 -14.70
CA ARG A 140 22.05 1.61 -14.66
C ARG A 140 22.81 2.56 -13.72
N ASP A 141 22.35 3.80 -13.56
CA ASP A 141 22.95 4.79 -12.66
C ASP A 141 22.88 4.39 -11.18
N ASN A 142 21.98 3.46 -10.85
CA ASN A 142 21.90 2.88 -9.51
C ASN A 142 22.96 1.81 -9.23
N LEU A 143 23.73 1.39 -10.26
CA LEU A 143 24.80 0.42 -10.13
C LEU A 143 26.11 1.12 -9.82
N ILE A 144 26.49 1.19 -8.55
CA ILE A 144 27.66 1.93 -8.09
C ILE A 144 28.60 0.97 -7.36
N ASN A 145 29.83 0.86 -7.88
CA ASN A 145 30.89 0.07 -7.24
C ASN A 145 30.46 -1.36 -6.83
N GLY A 146 29.77 -2.07 -7.72
CA GLY A 146 29.32 -3.45 -7.49
C GLY A 146 28.18 -3.61 -6.50
N ALA A 147 27.43 -2.54 -6.26
CA ALA A 147 26.24 -2.52 -5.43
C ALA A 147 25.08 -1.80 -6.14
N VAL A 148 23.84 -2.07 -5.74
CA VAL A 148 22.66 -1.26 -6.08
C VAL A 148 22.49 -0.21 -4.99
N GLU A 149 22.43 1.07 -5.39
CA GLU A 149 22.15 2.19 -4.50
C GLU A 149 20.87 2.91 -4.92
N TYR A 150 19.96 3.12 -3.98
CA TYR A 150 18.70 3.82 -4.23
C TYR A 150 18.12 4.42 -2.95
N ILE A 151 17.24 5.43 -3.11
CA ILE A 151 16.44 5.99 -2.02
C ILE A 151 15.03 5.42 -2.15
N PRO A 152 14.53 4.63 -1.17
CA PRO A 152 13.19 4.08 -1.23
C PRO A 152 12.13 5.17 -1.28
N ARG A 153 11.15 5.03 -2.18
CA ARG A 153 10.08 6.01 -2.39
C ARG A 153 9.32 6.34 -1.10
N LYS A 154 9.08 5.34 -0.26
CA LYS A 154 8.28 5.51 0.97
C LYS A 154 8.93 6.45 1.99
N THR A 155 10.26 6.59 1.96
CA THR A 155 11.03 7.39 2.92
C THR A 155 11.64 8.65 2.30
N LYS A 156 11.38 8.92 1.02
CA LYS A 156 12.01 10.01 0.27
C LYS A 156 11.68 11.40 0.83
N ASP A 157 10.44 11.59 1.27
CA ASP A 157 9.91 12.93 1.61
C ASP A 157 10.11 13.31 3.08
N GLY A 158 10.68 12.43 3.90
CA GLY A 158 10.97 12.72 5.32
C GLY A 158 12.47 12.78 5.60
N HIS A 159 13.03 11.63 5.94
CA HIS A 159 14.47 11.46 6.12
C HIS A 159 14.98 10.48 5.06
N PRO A 160 15.43 10.97 3.89
CA PRO A 160 15.91 10.09 2.84
C PRO A 160 17.15 9.33 3.31
N VAL A 161 17.07 8.01 3.28
CA VAL A 161 18.20 7.14 3.58
C VAL A 161 18.54 6.37 2.33
N THR A 162 19.78 6.46 1.89
CA THR A 162 20.28 5.66 0.77
C THR A 162 20.43 4.21 1.23
N VAL A 163 19.76 3.31 0.53
CA VAL A 163 19.95 1.87 0.68
C VAL A 163 21.04 1.44 -0.28
N ARG A 164 22.05 0.73 0.23
CA ARG A 164 23.14 0.14 -0.55
C ARG A 164 23.13 -1.37 -0.36
N VAL A 165 22.96 -2.12 -1.44
CA VAL A 165 22.93 -3.58 -1.44
C VAL A 165 24.08 -4.09 -2.34
N PRO A 166 25.11 -4.70 -1.77
CA PRO A 166 26.17 -5.35 -2.56
C PRO A 166 25.59 -6.48 -3.41
N LEU A 167 26.00 -6.52 -4.68
CA LEU A 167 25.54 -7.57 -5.59
C LEU A 167 26.33 -8.87 -5.33
N ASN A 168 25.58 -9.95 -5.09
CA ASN A 168 26.14 -11.30 -5.07
C ASN A 168 26.36 -11.82 -6.50
N SER A 169 26.94 -13.02 -6.64
CA SER A 169 27.24 -13.63 -7.94
C SER A 169 26.00 -13.82 -8.82
N ILE A 170 24.88 -14.28 -8.23
CA ILE A 170 23.63 -14.51 -8.98
C ILE A 170 23.05 -13.17 -9.48
N ALA A 171 23.06 -12.14 -8.64
CA ALA A 171 22.54 -10.83 -9.03
C ALA A 171 23.40 -10.21 -10.17
N ARG A 172 24.71 -10.39 -10.14
CA ARG A 172 25.61 -9.95 -11.22
C ARG A 172 25.33 -10.74 -12.51
N GLU A 173 25.24 -12.06 -12.43
CA GLU A 173 24.92 -12.91 -13.58
C GLU A 173 23.60 -12.50 -14.25
N ILE A 174 22.57 -12.17 -13.45
CA ILE A 174 21.31 -11.67 -13.99
C ILE A 174 21.52 -10.33 -14.71
N LEU A 175 22.22 -9.38 -14.11
CA LEU A 175 22.48 -8.08 -14.74
C LEU A 175 23.30 -8.20 -16.02
N ASP A 176 24.33 -9.05 -16.02
CA ASP A 176 25.17 -9.29 -17.19
C ASP A 176 24.37 -9.87 -18.35
N ARG A 177 23.38 -10.72 -18.06
CA ARG A 177 22.45 -11.30 -19.05
C ARG A 177 21.64 -10.25 -19.81
N TYR A 178 21.40 -9.11 -19.19
CA TYR A 178 20.61 -8.00 -19.74
C TYR A 178 21.42 -6.73 -19.98
N ALA A 179 22.75 -6.84 -20.07
CA ALA A 179 23.65 -5.69 -20.22
C ALA A 179 23.46 -4.92 -21.54
N ASP A 180 22.98 -5.61 -22.59
CA ASP A 180 22.83 -5.04 -23.93
C ASP A 180 21.41 -4.51 -24.24
N TYR A 181 20.53 -4.48 -23.24
CA TYR A 181 19.15 -4.00 -23.38
C TYR A 181 18.93 -2.59 -22.81
#